data_d75adf4be02d388fbead03a04d49a1ec
#
_entry.id   d75adf4be02d388fbead03a04d49a1ec
#
_cell.length_a   1.000
_cell.length_b   1.000
_cell.length_c   1.000
_cell.angle_alpha   90.00
_cell.angle_beta   90.00
_cell.angle_gamma   90.00
#
_symmetry.space_group_name_H-M   'P 1'
#
loop_
_entity.id
_entity.type
_entity.pdbx_description
1 polymer ?
#
loop_
_entity_poly.entity_id
_entity_poly.type
_entity_poly.pdbx_seq_one_letter_code
_entity_poly.pdbx_strand_id
1 'polypeptide(L)'
;MTADWKSWLRALPFKILVLAAAYFIVGMLTLAANIPPVIDTVVWLPAGISLTATLVWGYRVWPGILLGAFAAQAAVHLDLTSGGTPFMTLVISALIGLGAVLQGFVGAYLILRFGGFPRSLNRLREANILLFGGPVGCLVGAAVGGTASMFAGSTPDLSLVAHWWNWWVAETLGVLIILPLVSVWLAERRRISLHMRLFVILPVCLAAVLTVLAFQEIRVGKWSQIQAEFTRKAQIMATSLGSNFESYVDVLYSIKGLFDSSKTVDRQEFQIFVQRLFDRHSGIQALE
;
A
#
# COMPACT_ATOMS: atom_id res chain seq x y z
N MET A 1 -40.22 -1.87 -30.25
CA MET A 1 -38.73 -2.16 -30.17
C MET A 1 -38.50 -2.90 -28.84
N THR A 2 -38.68 -4.21 -28.85
CA THR A 2 -38.33 -5.09 -27.71
C THR A 2 -36.83 -5.32 -27.76
N ALA A 3 -36.08 -4.50 -26.99
CA ALA A 3 -34.66 -4.74 -26.82
C ALA A 3 -34.48 -6.17 -26.27
N ASP A 4 -33.73 -6.99 -26.97
CA ASP A 4 -33.49 -8.38 -26.61
C ASP A 4 -32.72 -8.44 -25.29
N TRP A 5 -33.48 -8.48 -24.18
CA TRP A 5 -32.95 -8.51 -22.83
C TRP A 5 -32.04 -9.71 -22.57
N LYS A 6 -32.20 -10.79 -23.36
CA LYS A 6 -31.36 -11.99 -23.29
C LYS A 6 -29.96 -11.74 -23.89
N SER A 7 -29.83 -10.88 -24.90
CA SER A 7 -28.54 -10.49 -25.45
C SER A 7 -27.78 -9.60 -24.46
N TRP A 8 -28.49 -8.75 -23.73
CA TRP A 8 -27.95 -7.90 -22.67
C TRP A 8 -27.45 -8.70 -21.45
N LEU A 9 -28.20 -9.74 -21.06
CA LEU A 9 -27.76 -10.64 -19.97
C LEU A 9 -26.54 -11.47 -20.37
N ARG A 10 -26.40 -11.85 -21.63
CA ARG A 10 -25.21 -12.55 -22.12
C ARG A 10 -23.97 -11.65 -22.19
N ALA A 11 -24.14 -10.36 -22.44
CA ALA A 11 -23.03 -9.40 -22.47
C ALA A 11 -22.57 -8.97 -21.07
N LEU A 12 -23.44 -8.98 -20.07
CA LEU A 12 -23.12 -8.55 -18.72
C LEU A 12 -22.08 -9.45 -18.01
N PRO A 13 -22.19 -10.79 -18.01
CA PRO A 13 -21.17 -11.64 -17.43
C PRO A 13 -19.79 -11.46 -18.07
N PHE A 14 -19.75 -11.27 -19.38
CA PHE A 14 -18.52 -10.98 -20.10
C PHE A 14 -17.88 -9.65 -19.66
N LYS A 15 -18.68 -8.58 -19.52
CA LYS A 15 -18.20 -7.28 -19.01
C LYS A 15 -17.66 -7.39 -17.59
N ILE A 16 -18.35 -8.15 -16.73
CA ILE A 16 -17.91 -8.39 -15.35
C ILE A 16 -16.56 -9.12 -15.33
N LEU A 17 -16.41 -10.17 -16.15
CA LEU A 17 -15.17 -10.94 -16.23
C LEU A 17 -14.00 -10.10 -16.75
N VAL A 18 -14.23 -9.36 -17.86
CA VAL A 18 -13.23 -8.47 -18.44
C VAL A 18 -12.81 -7.39 -17.45
N LEU A 19 -13.78 -6.81 -16.74
CA LEU A 19 -13.52 -5.79 -15.73
C LEU A 19 -12.73 -6.35 -14.54
N ALA A 20 -13.10 -7.52 -14.05
CA ALA A 20 -12.37 -8.19 -12.96
C ALA A 20 -10.93 -8.49 -13.36
N ALA A 21 -10.72 -9.03 -14.57
CA ALA A 21 -9.39 -9.30 -15.10
C ALA A 21 -8.57 -8.01 -15.30
N ALA A 22 -9.17 -6.97 -15.89
CA ALA A 22 -8.49 -5.68 -16.10
C ALA A 22 -8.11 -5.02 -14.77
N TYR A 23 -9.02 -5.01 -13.80
CA TYR A 23 -8.76 -4.47 -12.46
C TYR A 23 -7.61 -5.23 -11.78
N PHE A 24 -7.67 -6.57 -11.79
CA PHE A 24 -6.65 -7.44 -11.21
C PHE A 24 -5.28 -7.23 -11.87
N ILE A 25 -5.21 -7.33 -13.20
CA ILE A 25 -3.94 -7.21 -13.94
C ILE A 25 -3.31 -5.83 -13.70
N VAL A 26 -4.09 -4.75 -13.85
CA VAL A 26 -3.58 -3.40 -13.64
C VAL A 26 -3.22 -3.18 -12.17
N GLY A 27 -3.98 -3.75 -11.23
CA GLY A 27 -3.64 -3.76 -9.81
C GLY A 27 -2.30 -4.43 -9.54
N MET A 28 -2.09 -5.64 -10.07
CA MET A 28 -0.82 -6.36 -9.92
C MET A 28 0.36 -5.63 -10.58
N LEU A 29 0.17 -5.03 -11.75
CA LEU A 29 1.18 -4.20 -12.40
C LEU A 29 1.53 -2.95 -11.57
N THR A 30 0.51 -2.31 -11.00
CA THR A 30 0.71 -1.15 -10.13
C THR A 30 1.49 -1.54 -8.87
N LEU A 31 1.19 -2.68 -8.27
CA LEU A 31 1.91 -3.21 -7.11
C LEU A 31 3.34 -3.66 -7.46
N ALA A 32 3.53 -4.30 -8.61
CA ALA A 32 4.85 -4.72 -9.08
C ALA A 32 5.77 -3.53 -9.41
N ALA A 33 5.20 -2.38 -9.79
CA ALA A 33 5.95 -1.15 -9.99
C ALA A 33 6.43 -0.51 -8.67
N ASN A 34 5.86 -0.93 -7.53
CA ASN A 34 6.32 -0.51 -6.22
C ASN A 34 7.50 -1.38 -5.78
N ILE A 35 8.69 -0.77 -5.70
CA ILE A 35 9.88 -1.47 -5.20
C ILE A 35 9.90 -1.38 -3.68
N PRO A 36 9.97 -2.51 -2.93
CA PRO A 36 10.13 -2.47 -1.49
C PRO A 36 11.36 -1.65 -1.06
N PRO A 37 11.34 -0.97 0.08
CA PRO A 37 10.43 -1.12 1.22
C PRO A 37 9.38 -0.02 1.36
N VAL A 38 9.07 0.75 0.32
CA VAL A 38 8.04 1.78 0.42
C VAL A 38 6.68 1.11 0.29
N ILE A 39 5.97 1.08 1.38
CA ILE A 39 4.74 0.33 1.60
C ILE A 39 3.53 0.96 0.88
N ASP A 40 3.61 2.24 0.53
CA ASP A 40 2.46 2.95 -0.03
C ASP A 40 2.53 3.07 -1.56
N THR A 41 1.48 2.61 -2.21
CA THR A 41 1.27 2.76 -3.65
C THR A 41 1.01 4.23 -3.97
N VAL A 42 1.86 4.83 -4.82
CA VAL A 42 1.75 6.26 -5.20
C VAL A 42 0.55 6.55 -6.06
N VAL A 43 0.24 5.64 -6.97
CA VAL A 43 -0.85 5.80 -7.94
C VAL A 43 -1.60 4.48 -8.02
N TRP A 44 -2.89 4.49 -7.68
CA TRP A 44 -3.75 3.32 -7.77
C TRP A 44 -4.63 3.38 -9.02
N LEU A 45 -4.07 2.96 -10.16
CA LEU A 45 -4.77 2.98 -11.46
C LEU A 45 -6.12 2.23 -11.46
N PRO A 46 -6.30 1.10 -10.73
CA PRO A 46 -7.58 0.40 -10.70
C PRO A 46 -8.75 1.25 -10.19
N ALA A 47 -8.52 2.28 -9.36
CA ALA A 47 -9.56 3.21 -8.92
C ALA A 47 -10.18 3.95 -10.11
N GLY A 48 -9.36 4.38 -11.07
CA GLY A 48 -9.84 4.99 -12.31
C GLY A 48 -10.59 4.01 -13.20
N ILE A 49 -10.19 2.73 -13.23
CA ILE A 49 -10.88 1.68 -13.97
C ILE A 49 -12.28 1.45 -13.38
N SER A 50 -12.40 1.35 -12.05
CA SER A 50 -13.69 1.12 -11.38
C SER A 50 -14.70 2.23 -11.67
N LEU A 51 -14.26 3.49 -11.51
CA LEU A 51 -15.10 4.66 -11.80
C LEU A 51 -15.51 4.74 -13.26
N THR A 52 -14.55 4.58 -14.16
CA THR A 52 -14.80 4.66 -15.61
C THR A 52 -15.72 3.53 -16.08
N ALA A 53 -15.50 2.30 -15.62
CA ALA A 53 -16.37 1.18 -15.95
C ALA A 53 -17.80 1.40 -15.45
N THR A 54 -17.96 1.96 -14.24
CA THR A 54 -19.28 2.30 -13.70
C THR A 54 -19.97 3.38 -14.54
N LEU A 55 -19.25 4.40 -15.00
CA LEU A 55 -19.78 5.44 -15.88
C LEU A 55 -20.18 4.92 -17.25
N VAL A 56 -19.41 4.00 -17.83
CA VAL A 56 -19.60 3.50 -19.21
C VAL A 56 -20.61 2.36 -19.28
N TRP A 57 -20.53 1.42 -18.34
CA TRP A 57 -21.32 0.18 -18.34
C TRP A 57 -22.44 0.19 -17.31
N GLY A 58 -22.49 1.22 -16.46
CA GLY A 58 -23.49 1.37 -15.40
C GLY A 58 -23.16 0.58 -14.14
N TYR A 59 -23.95 0.79 -13.11
CA TYR A 59 -23.74 0.20 -11.77
C TYR A 59 -23.75 -1.33 -11.72
N ARG A 60 -24.34 -2.00 -12.72
CA ARG A 60 -24.49 -3.47 -12.76
C ARG A 60 -23.16 -4.23 -12.88
N VAL A 61 -22.08 -3.55 -13.21
CA VAL A 61 -20.73 -4.18 -13.33
C VAL A 61 -20.00 -4.27 -12.00
N TRP A 62 -20.60 -3.84 -10.90
CA TRP A 62 -20.01 -3.88 -9.56
C TRP A 62 -19.37 -5.22 -9.15
N PRO A 63 -19.92 -6.41 -9.55
CA PRO A 63 -19.27 -7.66 -9.17
C PRO A 63 -17.88 -7.82 -9.80
N GLY A 64 -17.67 -7.23 -10.99
CA GLY A 64 -16.35 -7.22 -11.62
C GLY A 64 -15.34 -6.39 -10.86
N ILE A 65 -15.76 -5.22 -10.34
CA ILE A 65 -14.91 -4.38 -9.50
C ILE A 65 -14.57 -5.12 -8.19
N LEU A 66 -15.59 -5.68 -7.53
CA LEU A 66 -15.43 -6.41 -6.28
C LEU A 66 -14.48 -7.59 -6.44
N LEU A 67 -14.70 -8.44 -7.44
CA LEU A 67 -13.86 -9.61 -7.69
C LEU A 67 -12.43 -9.25 -8.06
N GLY A 68 -12.24 -8.25 -8.91
CA GLY A 68 -10.91 -7.79 -9.32
C GLY A 68 -10.12 -7.19 -8.17
N ALA A 69 -10.76 -6.34 -7.35
CA ALA A 69 -10.15 -5.74 -6.17
C ALA A 69 -9.85 -6.79 -5.10
N PHE A 70 -10.82 -7.67 -4.80
CA PHE A 70 -10.63 -8.78 -3.89
C PHE A 70 -9.45 -9.67 -4.29
N ALA A 71 -9.40 -10.09 -5.55
CA ALA A 71 -8.33 -10.95 -6.05
C ALA A 71 -6.96 -10.27 -5.97
N ALA A 72 -6.86 -8.98 -6.30
CA ALA A 72 -5.61 -8.23 -6.22
C ALA A 72 -5.10 -8.15 -4.77
N GLN A 73 -5.97 -7.85 -3.81
CA GLN A 73 -5.60 -7.77 -2.41
C GLN A 73 -5.29 -9.15 -1.81
N ALA A 74 -6.09 -10.15 -2.12
CA ALA A 74 -5.85 -11.52 -1.67
C ALA A 74 -4.51 -12.06 -2.20
N ALA A 75 -4.17 -11.81 -3.46
CA ALA A 75 -2.91 -12.26 -4.06
C ALA A 75 -1.66 -11.69 -3.37
N VAL A 76 -1.75 -10.49 -2.78
CA VAL A 76 -0.62 -9.83 -2.10
C VAL A 76 -0.50 -10.25 -0.64
N HIS A 77 -1.62 -10.41 0.04
CA HIS A 77 -1.63 -10.61 1.49
C HIS A 77 -1.88 -12.07 1.91
N LEU A 78 -2.23 -12.95 0.97
CA LEU A 78 -2.47 -14.36 1.27
C LEU A 78 -1.13 -15.11 1.37
N ASP A 79 -0.46 -14.99 2.51
CA ASP A 79 0.70 -15.82 2.82
C ASP A 79 0.24 -17.09 3.53
N LEU A 80 0.24 -18.19 2.79
CA LEU A 80 -0.14 -19.51 3.30
C LEU A 80 0.96 -20.16 4.15
N THR A 81 2.15 -19.56 4.22
CA THR A 81 3.32 -20.09 4.93
C THR A 81 3.54 -19.47 6.31
N SER A 82 3.13 -18.23 6.50
CA SER A 82 3.15 -17.54 7.79
C SER A 82 1.82 -17.81 8.52
N GLY A 83 1.87 -18.26 9.77
CA GLY A 83 0.71 -18.64 10.59
C GLY A 83 -0.38 -17.57 10.84
N GLY A 84 -0.50 -16.59 9.93
CA GLY A 84 -1.60 -15.63 9.87
C GLY A 84 -2.91 -16.34 9.53
N THR A 85 -4.03 -15.85 10.06
CA THR A 85 -5.34 -16.45 9.80
C THR A 85 -5.80 -16.05 8.37
N PRO A 86 -5.80 -16.98 7.39
CA PRO A 86 -6.20 -16.69 6.01
C PRO A 86 -7.61 -16.11 5.93
N PHE A 87 -8.46 -16.44 6.90
CA PHE A 87 -9.81 -15.88 7.02
C PHE A 87 -9.81 -14.36 7.17
N MET A 88 -8.97 -13.79 8.05
CA MET A 88 -8.88 -12.33 8.22
C MET A 88 -8.41 -11.63 6.95
N THR A 89 -7.43 -12.18 6.25
CA THR A 89 -6.96 -11.67 4.96
C THR A 89 -8.09 -11.62 3.93
N LEU A 90 -8.91 -12.67 3.84
CA LEU A 90 -10.05 -12.71 2.93
C LEU A 90 -11.12 -11.67 3.31
N VAL A 91 -11.42 -11.51 4.60
CA VAL A 91 -12.37 -10.49 5.07
C VAL A 91 -11.90 -9.09 4.74
N ILE A 92 -10.63 -8.78 5.02
CA ILE A 92 -10.05 -7.46 4.71
C ILE A 92 -10.03 -7.21 3.20
N SER A 93 -9.65 -8.20 2.39
CA SER A 93 -9.68 -8.10 0.93
C SER A 93 -11.09 -7.84 0.40
N ALA A 94 -12.11 -8.45 1.02
CA ALA A 94 -13.51 -8.21 0.66
C ALA A 94 -13.96 -6.79 1.04
N LEU A 95 -13.57 -6.27 2.20
CA LEU A 95 -13.85 -4.90 2.64
C LEU A 95 -13.18 -3.86 1.74
N ILE A 96 -11.93 -4.08 1.36
CA ILE A 96 -11.23 -3.21 0.39
C ILE A 96 -11.94 -3.25 -0.97
N GLY A 97 -12.33 -4.44 -1.43
CA GLY A 97 -13.12 -4.59 -2.65
C GLY A 97 -14.47 -3.86 -2.59
N LEU A 98 -15.15 -3.89 -1.44
CA LEU A 98 -16.38 -3.12 -1.22
C LEU A 98 -16.09 -1.62 -1.26
N GLY A 99 -15.01 -1.15 -0.66
CA GLY A 99 -14.54 0.24 -0.75
C GLY A 99 -14.36 0.69 -2.20
N ALA A 100 -13.73 -0.13 -3.04
CA ALA A 100 -13.54 0.15 -4.47
C ALA A 100 -14.86 0.22 -5.26
N VAL A 101 -15.86 -0.59 -4.91
CA VAL A 101 -17.21 -0.52 -5.48
C VAL A 101 -17.90 0.78 -5.07
N LEU A 102 -17.90 1.10 -3.78
CA LEU A 102 -18.55 2.30 -3.24
C LEU A 102 -17.93 3.58 -3.78
N GLN A 103 -16.60 3.63 -3.88
CA GLN A 103 -15.86 4.72 -4.52
C GLN A 103 -16.33 4.94 -5.97
N GLY A 104 -16.37 3.86 -6.77
CA GLY A 104 -16.84 3.92 -8.15
C GLY A 104 -18.29 4.39 -8.24
N PHE A 105 -19.16 3.96 -7.31
CA PHE A 105 -20.57 4.34 -7.27
C PHE A 105 -20.76 5.80 -6.92
N VAL A 106 -20.12 6.27 -5.85
CA VAL A 106 -20.24 7.67 -5.41
C VAL A 106 -19.66 8.62 -6.45
N GLY A 107 -18.48 8.31 -6.97
CA GLY A 107 -17.87 9.11 -8.04
C GLY A 107 -18.73 9.17 -9.29
N ALA A 108 -19.27 8.01 -9.75
CA ALA A 108 -20.15 7.97 -10.90
C ALA A 108 -21.46 8.72 -10.64
N TYR A 109 -22.06 8.57 -9.46
CA TYR A 109 -23.26 9.31 -9.09
C TYR A 109 -23.05 10.82 -9.17
N LEU A 110 -21.97 11.33 -8.59
CA LEU A 110 -21.67 12.77 -8.61
C LEU A 110 -21.46 13.29 -10.04
N ILE A 111 -20.68 12.56 -10.85
CA ILE A 111 -20.41 12.93 -12.22
C ILE A 111 -21.68 12.91 -13.07
N LEU A 112 -22.50 11.88 -12.97
CA LEU A 112 -23.77 11.76 -13.71
C LEU A 112 -24.80 12.79 -13.26
N ARG A 113 -24.88 13.08 -11.98
CA ARG A 113 -25.87 14.02 -11.40
C ARG A 113 -25.58 15.45 -11.75
N PHE A 114 -24.31 15.86 -11.74
CA PHE A 114 -23.91 17.26 -11.92
C PHE A 114 -23.31 17.56 -13.28
N GLY A 115 -22.69 16.58 -13.97
CA GLY A 115 -21.96 16.76 -15.23
C GLY A 115 -22.61 16.14 -16.45
N GLY A 116 -23.24 14.97 -16.29
CA GLY A 116 -23.83 14.22 -17.39
C GLY A 116 -22.76 13.59 -18.32
N PHE A 117 -22.34 12.38 -18.03
CA PHE A 117 -21.40 11.58 -18.86
C PHE A 117 -22.19 10.71 -19.88
N PRO A 118 -21.77 10.51 -21.14
CA PRO A 118 -20.61 11.04 -21.85
C PRO A 118 -20.95 12.24 -22.74
N ARG A 119 -21.12 13.44 -22.19
CA ARG A 119 -21.30 14.68 -22.97
C ARG A 119 -19.94 15.31 -23.27
N SER A 120 -19.87 16.02 -24.41
CA SER A 120 -18.64 16.59 -24.91
C SER A 120 -17.89 17.39 -23.85
N LEU A 121 -16.60 17.13 -23.66
CA LEU A 121 -15.66 17.91 -22.79
C LEU A 121 -15.49 19.38 -23.29
N ASN A 122 -16.46 19.91 -24.00
CA ASN A 122 -16.39 21.23 -24.61
C ASN A 122 -16.68 22.38 -23.64
N ARG A 123 -17.12 22.09 -22.41
CA ARG A 123 -17.39 23.10 -21.40
C ARG A 123 -16.51 22.90 -20.18
N LEU A 124 -15.87 23.97 -19.74
CA LEU A 124 -15.04 23.99 -18.51
C LEU A 124 -15.78 23.44 -17.28
N ARG A 125 -17.09 23.63 -17.20
CA ARG A 125 -17.92 23.09 -16.13
C ARG A 125 -17.91 21.55 -16.13
N GLU A 126 -17.98 20.91 -17.28
CA GLU A 126 -18.00 19.43 -17.39
C GLU A 126 -16.63 18.85 -17.01
N ALA A 127 -15.54 19.49 -17.44
CA ALA A 127 -14.18 19.13 -17.03
C ALA A 127 -13.98 19.25 -15.51
N ASN A 128 -14.49 20.34 -14.89
CA ASN A 128 -14.41 20.52 -13.46
C ASN A 128 -15.18 19.45 -12.68
N ILE A 129 -16.35 19.03 -13.16
CA ILE A 129 -17.15 17.99 -12.49
C ILE A 129 -16.43 16.63 -12.56
N LEU A 130 -15.78 16.31 -13.67
CA LEU A 130 -14.92 15.11 -13.77
C LEU A 130 -13.72 15.22 -12.81
N LEU A 131 -13.09 16.40 -12.75
CA LEU A 131 -11.91 16.67 -11.92
C LEU A 131 -12.22 16.57 -10.42
N PHE A 132 -13.41 16.97 -9.97
CA PHE A 132 -13.78 16.96 -8.55
C PHE A 132 -14.63 15.75 -8.15
N GLY A 133 -15.51 15.28 -9.02
CA GLY A 133 -16.40 14.15 -8.71
C GLY A 133 -15.67 12.83 -8.47
N GLY A 134 -14.59 12.60 -9.20
CA GLY A 134 -13.72 11.44 -9.01
C GLY A 134 -13.03 11.45 -7.64
N PRO A 135 -12.22 12.48 -7.32
CA PRO A 135 -11.56 12.63 -6.03
C PRO A 135 -12.49 12.57 -4.82
N VAL A 136 -13.69 13.14 -4.91
CA VAL A 136 -14.70 13.03 -3.83
C VAL A 136 -15.16 11.58 -3.66
N GLY A 137 -15.33 10.81 -4.75
CA GLY A 137 -15.59 9.38 -4.67
C GLY A 137 -14.46 8.63 -3.96
N CYS A 138 -13.20 8.99 -4.22
CA CYS A 138 -12.02 8.37 -3.61
C CYS A 138 -11.95 8.56 -2.08
N LEU A 139 -12.61 9.59 -1.51
CA LEU A 139 -12.73 9.72 -0.05
C LEU A 139 -13.44 8.51 0.57
N VAL A 140 -14.43 7.94 -0.14
CA VAL A 140 -15.15 6.75 0.33
C VAL A 140 -14.27 5.52 0.25
N GLY A 141 -13.49 5.36 -0.83
CA GLY A 141 -12.50 4.30 -0.96
C GLY A 141 -11.47 4.34 0.17
N ALA A 142 -10.89 5.52 0.41
CA ALA A 142 -9.93 5.75 1.50
C ALA A 142 -10.54 5.46 2.89
N ALA A 143 -11.78 5.89 3.14
CA ALA A 143 -12.44 5.64 4.41
C ALA A 143 -12.70 4.15 4.65
N VAL A 144 -13.18 3.41 3.66
CA VAL A 144 -13.53 1.98 3.81
C VAL A 144 -12.29 1.11 3.62
N GLY A 145 -11.60 1.23 2.48
CA GLY A 145 -10.45 0.40 2.13
C GLY A 145 -9.23 0.70 3.00
N GLY A 146 -8.92 1.99 3.21
CA GLY A 146 -7.83 2.43 4.08
C GLY A 146 -8.01 1.97 5.53
N THR A 147 -9.23 2.08 6.07
CA THR A 147 -9.52 1.56 7.42
C THR A 147 -9.35 0.04 7.48
N ALA A 148 -9.89 -0.68 6.50
CA ALA A 148 -9.77 -2.14 6.45
C ALA A 148 -8.30 -2.59 6.38
N SER A 149 -7.45 -1.92 5.60
CA SER A 149 -6.03 -2.26 5.46
C SER A 149 -5.22 -2.01 6.74
N MET A 150 -5.60 -1.03 7.57
CA MET A 150 -4.96 -0.81 8.88
C MET A 150 -5.18 -1.99 9.83
N PHE A 151 -6.37 -2.60 9.81
CA PHE A 151 -6.64 -3.81 10.60
C PHE A 151 -5.82 -5.03 10.14
N ALA A 152 -5.28 -5.00 8.92
CA ALA A 152 -4.32 -5.99 8.44
C ALA A 152 -2.88 -5.77 8.99
N GLY A 153 -2.63 -4.70 9.73
CA GLY A 153 -1.29 -4.36 10.22
C GLY A 153 -0.34 -3.87 9.12
N SER A 154 -0.88 -3.44 7.99
CA SER A 154 -0.07 -3.06 6.81
C SER A 154 0.84 -1.85 7.06
N THR A 155 0.51 -0.97 8.00
CA THR A 155 1.27 0.26 8.31
C THR A 155 1.19 0.61 9.80
N PRO A 156 1.88 -0.13 10.69
CA PRO A 156 1.76 0.06 12.14
C PRO A 156 2.24 1.43 12.63
N ASP A 157 3.12 2.10 11.89
CA ASP A 157 3.75 3.36 12.30
C ASP A 157 3.02 4.62 11.80
N LEU A 158 1.98 4.48 10.96
CA LEU A 158 1.22 5.62 10.42
C LEU A 158 -0.02 5.93 11.26
N SER A 159 -0.28 7.22 11.48
CA SER A 159 -1.58 7.65 12.02
C SER A 159 -2.70 7.33 11.02
N LEU A 160 -3.92 7.07 11.52
CA LEU A 160 -5.10 6.81 10.68
C LEU A 160 -5.31 7.90 9.61
N VAL A 161 -5.12 9.16 9.97
CA VAL A 161 -5.28 10.30 9.06
C VAL A 161 -4.23 10.28 7.95
N ALA A 162 -2.97 10.00 8.28
CA ALA A 162 -1.90 9.91 7.29
C ALA A 162 -2.12 8.73 6.33
N HIS A 163 -2.59 7.59 6.85
CA HIS A 163 -2.90 6.42 6.05
C HIS A 163 -4.06 6.69 5.07
N TRP A 164 -5.17 7.29 5.55
CA TRP A 164 -6.29 7.71 4.68
C TRP A 164 -5.86 8.73 3.64
N TRP A 165 -5.00 9.68 3.99
CA TRP A 165 -4.47 10.66 3.06
C TRP A 165 -3.68 10.01 1.93
N ASN A 166 -2.76 9.09 2.25
CA ASN A 166 -1.98 8.36 1.25
C ASN A 166 -2.89 7.54 0.34
N TRP A 167 -3.86 6.84 0.91
CA TRP A 167 -4.84 6.06 0.16
C TRP A 167 -5.66 6.91 -0.80
N TRP A 168 -6.22 8.01 -0.29
CA TRP A 168 -7.00 8.96 -1.08
C TRP A 168 -6.20 9.58 -2.22
N VAL A 169 -4.96 9.98 -1.99
CA VAL A 169 -4.07 10.55 -3.02
C VAL A 169 -3.80 9.51 -4.11
N ALA A 170 -3.46 8.27 -3.75
CA ALA A 170 -3.17 7.22 -4.71
C ALA A 170 -4.37 6.89 -5.61
N GLU A 171 -5.57 6.75 -5.04
CA GLU A 171 -6.79 6.53 -5.80
C GLU A 171 -7.15 7.73 -6.68
N THR A 172 -7.03 8.94 -6.16
CA THR A 172 -7.30 10.19 -6.88
C THR A 172 -6.41 10.32 -8.10
N LEU A 173 -5.11 10.07 -7.96
CA LEU A 173 -4.18 10.09 -9.10
C LEU A 173 -4.57 9.03 -10.15
N GLY A 174 -4.93 7.82 -9.73
CA GLY A 174 -5.42 6.78 -10.62
C GLY A 174 -6.67 7.19 -11.41
N VAL A 175 -7.62 7.84 -10.74
CA VAL A 175 -8.84 8.38 -11.38
C VAL A 175 -8.51 9.51 -12.35
N LEU A 176 -7.67 10.46 -11.96
CA LEU A 176 -7.30 11.61 -12.78
C LEU A 176 -6.51 11.20 -14.04
N ILE A 177 -5.85 10.06 -14.02
CA ILE A 177 -5.15 9.51 -15.19
C ILE A 177 -6.13 8.76 -16.10
N ILE A 178 -6.86 7.79 -15.56
CA ILE A 178 -7.67 6.87 -16.37
C ILE A 178 -8.94 7.53 -16.92
N LEU A 179 -9.64 8.32 -16.09
CA LEU A 179 -10.92 8.90 -16.48
C LEU A 179 -10.83 9.84 -17.69
N PRO A 180 -9.87 10.79 -17.79
CA PRO A 180 -9.71 11.62 -18.99
C PRO A 180 -9.31 10.80 -20.23
N LEU A 181 -8.41 9.83 -20.07
CA LEU A 181 -7.96 8.98 -21.18
C LEU A 181 -9.13 8.23 -21.82
N VAL A 182 -9.96 7.58 -20.99
CA VAL A 182 -11.13 6.83 -21.50
C VAL A 182 -12.22 7.78 -21.99
N SER A 183 -12.44 8.93 -21.35
CA SER A 183 -13.40 9.93 -21.80
C SER A 183 -13.09 10.46 -23.19
N VAL A 184 -11.82 10.70 -23.51
CA VAL A 184 -11.36 11.11 -24.85
C VAL A 184 -11.54 9.98 -25.87
N TRP A 185 -11.37 8.72 -25.46
CA TRP A 185 -11.58 7.57 -26.34
C TRP A 185 -13.05 7.32 -26.66
N LEU A 186 -13.96 7.55 -25.68
CA LEU A 186 -15.40 7.36 -25.82
C LEU A 186 -16.09 8.52 -26.53
N ALA A 187 -15.48 9.71 -26.53
CA ALA A 187 -16.00 10.85 -27.26
C ALA A 187 -16.05 10.53 -28.76
N GLU A 188 -17.23 10.75 -29.38
CA GLU A 188 -17.48 10.43 -30.79
C GLU A 188 -16.34 10.88 -31.69
N ARG A 189 -15.77 9.94 -32.43
CA ARG A 189 -14.59 10.10 -33.32
C ARG A 189 -14.68 11.32 -34.24
N ARG A 190 -15.89 11.75 -34.61
CA ARG A 190 -16.15 12.89 -35.51
C ARG A 190 -16.12 14.26 -34.85
N ARG A 191 -16.23 14.33 -33.53
CA ARG A 191 -16.37 15.62 -32.81
C ARG A 191 -15.08 16.17 -32.19
N ILE A 192 -14.07 15.32 -32.00
CA ILE A 192 -12.81 15.72 -31.36
C ILE A 192 -11.65 15.48 -32.34
N SER A 193 -10.94 16.57 -32.72
CA SER A 193 -9.75 16.49 -33.55
C SER A 193 -8.62 15.74 -32.83
N LEU A 194 -7.70 15.14 -33.60
CA LEU A 194 -6.53 14.45 -33.04
C LEU A 194 -5.70 15.38 -32.15
N HIS A 195 -5.57 16.66 -32.56
CA HIS A 195 -4.85 17.67 -31.77
C HIS A 195 -5.48 17.88 -30.38
N MET A 196 -6.81 17.90 -30.30
CA MET A 196 -7.52 18.11 -29.03
C MET A 196 -7.39 16.88 -28.11
N ARG A 197 -7.32 15.67 -28.68
CA ARG A 197 -7.02 14.43 -27.93
C ARG A 197 -5.61 14.47 -27.36
N LEU A 198 -4.62 14.83 -28.18
CA LEU A 198 -3.23 14.95 -27.75
C LEU A 198 -3.06 16.04 -26.69
N PHE A 199 -3.81 17.15 -26.81
CA PHE A 199 -3.79 18.24 -25.84
C PHE A 199 -4.29 17.83 -24.44
N VAL A 200 -5.18 16.83 -24.35
CA VAL A 200 -5.63 16.29 -23.06
C VAL A 200 -4.73 15.14 -22.59
N ILE A 201 -4.37 14.23 -23.48
CA ILE A 201 -3.58 13.05 -23.16
C ILE A 201 -2.15 13.41 -22.72
N LEU A 202 -1.51 14.33 -23.46
CA LEU A 202 -0.10 14.66 -23.23
C LEU A 202 0.16 15.26 -21.85
N PRO A 203 -0.58 16.30 -21.39
CA PRO A 203 -0.40 16.83 -20.03
C PRO A 203 -0.71 15.82 -18.93
N VAL A 204 -1.72 14.96 -19.12
CA VAL A 204 -2.08 13.91 -18.15
C VAL A 204 -0.96 12.88 -18.04
N CYS A 205 -0.45 12.40 -19.17
CA CYS A 205 0.68 11.47 -19.18
C CYS A 205 1.95 12.13 -18.61
N LEU A 206 2.21 13.40 -18.97
CA LEU A 206 3.36 14.14 -18.44
C LEU A 206 3.24 14.32 -16.92
N ALA A 207 2.08 14.73 -16.43
CA ALA A 207 1.83 14.87 -14.99
C ALA A 207 2.00 13.53 -14.26
N ALA A 208 1.51 12.42 -14.83
CA ALA A 208 1.68 11.08 -14.29
C ALA A 208 3.18 10.70 -14.21
N VAL A 209 3.92 10.90 -15.30
CA VAL A 209 5.36 10.63 -15.35
C VAL A 209 6.11 11.48 -14.33
N LEU A 210 5.85 12.79 -14.29
CA LEU A 210 6.49 13.69 -13.31
C LEU A 210 6.18 13.29 -11.86
N THR A 211 4.95 12.87 -11.57
CA THR A 211 4.56 12.37 -10.26
C THR A 211 5.35 11.12 -9.89
N VAL A 212 5.47 10.18 -10.81
CA VAL A 212 6.26 8.95 -10.60
C VAL A 212 7.74 9.28 -10.40
N LEU A 213 8.32 10.17 -11.21
CA LEU A 213 9.73 10.58 -11.09
C LEU A 213 9.99 11.31 -9.76
N ALA A 214 9.16 12.29 -9.39
CA ALA A 214 9.29 13.01 -8.12
C ALA A 214 9.20 12.05 -6.92
N PHE A 215 8.35 11.04 -7.01
CA PHE A 215 8.24 10.03 -5.95
C PHE A 215 9.45 9.10 -5.91
N GLN A 216 10.05 8.77 -7.03
CA GLN A 216 11.28 7.99 -7.10
C GLN A 216 12.43 8.68 -6.36
N GLU A 217 12.59 9.98 -6.54
CA GLU A 217 13.60 10.80 -5.83
C GLU A 217 13.39 10.79 -4.30
N ILE A 218 12.16 10.98 -3.84
CA ILE A 218 11.81 10.93 -2.41
C ILE A 218 12.10 9.53 -1.85
N ARG A 219 11.85 8.49 -2.64
CA ARG A 219 12.07 7.09 -2.28
C ARG A 219 13.56 6.80 -2.03
N VAL A 220 14.42 7.22 -2.96
CA VAL A 220 15.89 7.01 -2.83
C VAL A 220 16.42 7.67 -1.56
N GLY A 221 15.97 8.90 -1.26
CA GLY A 221 16.35 9.61 -0.04
C GLY A 221 15.91 8.89 1.25
N LYS A 222 14.68 8.39 1.31
CA LYS A 222 14.19 7.63 2.47
C LYS A 222 14.91 6.29 2.64
N TRP A 223 15.22 5.60 1.56
CA TRP A 223 15.94 4.33 1.61
C TRP A 223 17.33 4.48 2.23
N SER A 224 18.09 5.50 1.82
CA SER A 224 19.41 5.78 2.39
C SER A 224 19.34 6.11 3.88
N GLN A 225 18.30 6.81 4.34
CA GLN A 225 18.07 7.11 5.76
C GLN A 225 17.77 5.84 6.57
N ILE A 226 16.87 4.96 6.08
CA ILE A 226 16.54 3.69 6.73
C ILE A 226 17.77 2.79 6.84
N GLN A 227 18.56 2.71 5.76
CA GLN A 227 19.77 1.91 5.74
C GLN A 227 20.85 2.45 6.69
N ALA A 228 20.99 3.76 6.79
CA ALA A 228 21.89 4.41 7.75
C ALA A 228 21.45 4.17 9.19
N GLU A 229 20.14 4.26 9.48
CA GLU A 229 19.60 3.99 10.81
C GLU A 229 19.73 2.51 11.21
N PHE A 230 19.48 1.59 10.28
CA PHE A 230 19.69 0.15 10.49
C PHE A 230 21.16 -0.15 10.81
N THR A 231 22.08 0.39 9.99
CA THR A 231 23.52 0.22 10.21
C THR A 231 23.95 0.78 11.56
N ARG A 232 23.45 1.94 11.95
CA ARG A 232 23.72 2.55 13.25
C ARG A 232 23.20 1.68 14.40
N LYS A 233 21.97 1.17 14.32
CA LYS A 233 21.39 0.28 15.34
C LYS A 233 22.17 -1.04 15.44
N ALA A 234 22.51 -1.64 14.29
CA ALA A 234 23.33 -2.86 14.25
C ALA A 234 24.71 -2.65 14.89
N GLN A 235 25.33 -1.50 14.65
CA GLN A 235 26.65 -1.16 15.21
C GLN A 235 26.58 -0.93 16.73
N ILE A 236 25.54 -0.27 17.23
CA ILE A 236 25.30 -0.11 18.66
C ILE A 236 25.12 -1.47 19.34
N MET A 237 24.32 -2.37 18.74
CA MET A 237 24.12 -3.73 19.27
C MET A 237 25.40 -4.53 19.25
N ALA A 238 26.17 -4.50 18.16
CA ALA A 238 27.46 -5.18 18.04
C ALA A 238 28.47 -4.70 19.08
N THR A 239 28.57 -3.37 19.27
CA THR A 239 29.46 -2.78 20.28
C THR A 239 29.02 -3.17 21.71
N SER A 240 27.71 -3.14 21.99
CA SER A 240 27.16 -3.53 23.28
C SER A 240 27.39 -5.02 23.59
N LEU A 241 27.22 -5.88 22.59
CA LEU A 241 27.53 -7.32 22.70
C LEU A 241 29.04 -7.55 22.93
N GLY A 242 29.88 -6.83 22.17
CA GLY A 242 31.35 -6.90 22.35
C GLY A 242 31.80 -6.49 23.74
N SER A 243 31.31 -5.36 24.24
CA SER A 243 31.65 -4.88 25.58
C SER A 243 31.16 -5.80 26.71
N ASN A 244 29.97 -6.39 26.54
CA ASN A 244 29.45 -7.38 27.48
C ASN A 244 30.32 -8.65 27.47
N PHE A 245 30.74 -9.11 26.28
CA PHE A 245 31.60 -10.28 26.15
C PHE A 245 32.99 -10.03 26.76
N GLU A 246 33.61 -8.88 26.50
CA GLU A 246 34.88 -8.49 27.14
C GLU A 246 34.75 -8.46 28.66
N SER A 247 33.67 -7.92 29.19
CA SER A 247 33.38 -7.89 30.62
C SER A 247 33.29 -9.29 31.23
N TYR A 248 32.73 -10.28 30.54
CA TYR A 248 32.71 -11.66 31.00
C TYR A 248 34.08 -12.34 30.94
N VAL A 249 34.84 -12.02 29.93
CA VAL A 249 36.24 -12.49 29.81
C VAL A 249 37.09 -11.93 30.96
N ASP A 250 36.93 -10.65 31.32
CA ASP A 250 37.62 -10.01 32.44
C ASP A 250 37.27 -10.68 33.79
N VAL A 251 36.03 -11.10 33.96
CA VAL A 251 35.63 -11.90 35.16
C VAL A 251 36.39 -13.22 35.20
N LEU A 252 36.52 -13.93 34.11
CA LEU A 252 37.27 -15.17 34.02
C LEU A 252 38.76 -14.96 34.33
N TYR A 253 39.37 -13.90 33.76
CA TYR A 253 40.75 -13.54 34.10
C TYR A 253 40.94 -13.14 35.57
N SER A 254 39.96 -12.49 36.17
CA SER A 254 39.97 -12.14 37.57
C SER A 254 39.96 -13.39 38.46
N ILE A 255 39.13 -14.37 38.13
CA ILE A 255 39.06 -15.67 38.81
C ILE A 255 40.40 -16.42 38.66
N LYS A 256 40.95 -16.47 37.43
CA LYS A 256 42.25 -17.05 37.21
C LYS A 256 43.32 -16.36 38.05
N GLY A 257 43.32 -15.05 38.10
CA GLY A 257 44.27 -14.29 38.94
C GLY A 257 44.21 -14.63 40.45
N LEU A 258 43.00 -14.92 40.97
CA LEU A 258 42.84 -15.39 42.33
C LEU A 258 43.58 -16.73 42.54
N PHE A 259 43.41 -17.68 41.63
CA PHE A 259 44.09 -18.99 41.77
C PHE A 259 45.60 -18.91 41.53
N ASP A 260 46.05 -18.05 40.63
CA ASP A 260 47.50 -17.89 40.33
C ASP A 260 48.26 -17.17 41.45
N SER A 261 47.57 -16.34 42.23
CA SER A 261 48.16 -15.56 43.35
C SER A 261 48.12 -16.23 44.71
N SER A 262 47.27 -17.26 44.89
CA SER A 262 47.10 -17.96 46.17
C SER A 262 47.62 -19.41 46.06
N LYS A 263 48.40 -19.86 47.11
CA LYS A 263 48.85 -21.28 47.17
C LYS A 263 47.75 -22.25 47.38
N THR A 264 46.67 -21.86 48.04
CA THR A 264 45.44 -22.62 48.31
C THR A 264 44.28 -21.64 48.35
N VAL A 265 43.24 -21.83 47.55
CA VAL A 265 42.02 -21.04 47.59
C VAL A 265 40.99 -21.85 48.39
N ASP A 266 40.58 -21.31 49.56
CA ASP A 266 39.53 -21.92 50.34
C ASP A 266 38.13 -21.57 49.79
N ARG A 267 37.16 -22.43 50.05
CA ARG A 267 35.79 -22.27 49.55
C ARG A 267 35.15 -20.94 50.01
N GLN A 268 35.49 -20.52 51.20
CA GLN A 268 34.96 -19.26 51.77
C GLN A 268 35.58 -18.05 51.10
N GLU A 269 36.88 -18.09 50.80
CA GLU A 269 37.60 -17.04 50.07
C GLU A 269 37.08 -16.90 48.65
N PHE A 270 36.86 -18.03 47.95
CA PHE A 270 36.28 -18.07 46.62
C PHE A 270 34.87 -17.48 46.62
N GLN A 271 34.01 -17.85 47.57
CA GLN A 271 32.64 -17.33 47.68
C GLN A 271 32.61 -15.81 47.86
N ILE A 272 33.44 -15.25 48.74
CA ILE A 272 33.52 -13.81 48.99
C ILE A 272 33.98 -13.08 47.71
N PHE A 273 34.97 -13.63 46.98
CA PHE A 273 35.49 -13.03 45.79
C PHE A 273 34.45 -13.04 44.66
N VAL A 274 33.81 -14.14 44.44
CA VAL A 274 32.78 -14.31 43.40
C VAL A 274 31.56 -13.46 43.64
N GLN A 275 31.13 -13.32 44.93
CA GLN A 275 30.00 -12.48 45.28
C GLN A 275 30.21 -11.02 44.86
N ARG A 276 31.43 -10.49 45.01
CA ARG A 276 31.80 -9.14 44.55
C ARG A 276 31.79 -9.00 43.03
N LEU A 277 32.06 -10.07 42.31
CA LEU A 277 31.96 -10.08 40.83
C LEU A 277 30.52 -10.12 40.35
N PHE A 278 29.63 -10.87 41.00
CA PHE A 278 28.19 -10.89 40.73
C PHE A 278 27.55 -9.53 40.93
N ASP A 279 27.90 -8.83 42.02
CA ASP A 279 27.37 -7.50 42.33
C ASP A 279 27.71 -6.45 41.26
N ARG A 280 28.82 -6.67 40.51
CA ARG A 280 29.28 -5.81 39.42
C ARG A 280 28.75 -6.20 38.04
N HIS A 281 28.43 -7.49 37.84
CA HIS A 281 28.08 -8.06 36.52
C HIS A 281 26.74 -8.79 36.59
N SER A 282 25.66 -8.05 36.47
CA SER A 282 24.29 -8.52 36.67
C SER A 282 23.81 -9.60 35.69
N GLY A 283 24.64 -9.96 34.70
CA GLY A 283 24.30 -10.97 33.67
C GLY A 283 24.85 -12.38 33.96
N ILE A 284 25.67 -12.56 35.00
CA ILE A 284 26.26 -13.86 35.34
C ILE A 284 25.34 -14.59 36.34
N GLN A 285 24.84 -15.78 35.93
CA GLN A 285 23.88 -16.54 36.75
C GLN A 285 24.55 -17.56 37.69
N ALA A 286 25.69 -18.13 37.35
CA ALA A 286 26.44 -19.05 38.19
C ALA A 286 27.91 -19.09 37.79
N LEU A 287 28.78 -19.22 38.81
CA LEU A 287 30.20 -19.57 38.69
C LEU A 287 30.45 -20.71 39.66
N GLU A 288 30.52 -21.95 39.15
CA GLU A 288 30.77 -23.17 39.88
C GLU A 288 32.22 -23.65 39.73
#